data_d6df5693ae14e92e51a6527271347933
#
_entry.id   d6df5693ae14e92e51a6527271347933
#
_cell.length_a   1.000
_cell.length_b   1.000
_cell.length_c   1.000
_cell.angle_alpha   90.00
_cell.angle_beta   90.00
_cell.angle_gamma   90.00
#
_symmetry.space_group_name_H-M   'P 1'
#
loop_
_entity.id
_entity.type
_entity.pdbx_description
1 polymer ?
#
loop_
_entity_poly.entity_id
_entity_poly.type
_entity_poly.pdbx_seq_one_letter_code
_entity_poly.pdbx_strand_id
1 'polypeptide(L)'
;MKKLTILWSILWASLLVVTMAFPAGAQGVRKIKIGVIGPMKYVQGIGQWNGALLAADEINAKGGIKVGDQRMKIELIKADSNEFLSVTDATNAMERLISKDKVDFVVGGFRSEAVFPMQDIACEHKVIFIGCGAAANELCSRVAQNYAFYKYWFRTTPFNATYLARTAFIQLAFVADIMKKNLNIPKLKVAVVVEKAMWADAFTKTAEIVITQQGMELAGTWRPSPVATDVTAELAAIQRSGAHIIFTVLSSSVGIPFARQAGELKIPAVQVGINVEAQKDGFWQATHGMCNYVMVSNTYCRGVEYNSELTKPFVEGYIKRFGETPGYTADTYAAIRYALAPTIEQAGTLDPDKLVSVLEEREYMTAGGPVKYMKDPEGKPLHDLTWGPGYSTGIATQWQDGKLVGVWPYKWKLTPDAPELTYRGIVPYKIPPWVLAKYKK
;
A
#
# COMPACT_ATOMS: atom_id res chain seq x y z
N MET A 1 -94.97 -38.38 -43.77
CA MET A 1 -95.65 -38.10 -42.53
C MET A 1 -94.71 -38.26 -41.39
N LYS A 2 -94.47 -37.36 -40.63
CA LYS A 2 -93.62 -37.09 -39.46
C LYS A 2 -92.50 -36.12 -39.80
N LYS A 3 -92.66 -34.91 -39.36
CA LYS A 3 -91.71 -33.78 -39.39
C LYS A 3 -90.64 -34.02 -38.33
N LEU A 4 -89.44 -33.93 -38.70
CA LEU A 4 -88.34 -33.92 -37.77
C LEU A 4 -87.80 -32.48 -37.62
N THR A 5 -87.94 -31.89 -36.44
CA THR A 5 -87.44 -30.56 -36.06
C THR A 5 -85.99 -30.70 -35.53
N ILE A 6 -85.07 -30.01 -36.18
CA ILE A 6 -83.67 -29.97 -35.71
C ILE A 6 -83.48 -28.69 -34.90
N LEU A 7 -83.24 -28.85 -33.58
CA LEU A 7 -82.75 -27.77 -32.68
C LEU A 7 -81.29 -27.49 -32.91
N TRP A 8 -80.94 -26.28 -33.20
CA TRP A 8 -79.59 -25.77 -33.20
C TRP A 8 -79.24 -25.25 -31.80
N SER A 9 -78.35 -25.90 -31.06
CA SER A 9 -77.77 -25.43 -29.82
C SER A 9 -76.46 -24.72 -30.15
N ILE A 10 -76.40 -23.42 -29.94
CA ILE A 10 -75.19 -22.60 -30.04
C ILE A 10 -74.39 -22.76 -28.76
N LEU A 11 -73.22 -23.46 -28.84
CA LEU A 11 -72.28 -23.58 -27.74
C LEU A 11 -71.32 -22.39 -27.80
N TRP A 12 -71.44 -21.46 -26.84
CA TRP A 12 -70.47 -20.43 -26.60
C TRP A 12 -69.25 -21.02 -25.85
N ALA A 13 -68.14 -21.25 -26.52
CA ALA A 13 -66.88 -21.60 -25.89
C ALA A 13 -66.18 -20.33 -25.42
N SER A 14 -66.25 -20.01 -24.13
CA SER A 14 -65.50 -18.95 -23.47
C SER A 14 -64.02 -19.32 -23.44
N LEU A 15 -63.23 -18.72 -24.32
CA LEU A 15 -61.76 -18.88 -24.33
C LEU A 15 -61.18 -18.08 -23.13
N LEU A 16 -60.89 -18.75 -22.02
CA LEU A 16 -60.18 -18.19 -20.87
C LEU A 16 -58.70 -18.02 -21.26
N VAL A 17 -58.29 -16.85 -21.70
CA VAL A 17 -56.86 -16.51 -21.89
C VAL A 17 -56.24 -16.32 -20.49
N VAL A 18 -55.64 -17.36 -19.95
CA VAL A 18 -54.79 -17.28 -18.78
C VAL A 18 -53.47 -16.64 -19.25
N THR A 19 -53.37 -15.34 -19.08
CA THR A 19 -52.10 -14.63 -19.17
C THR A 19 -51.20 -15.09 -18.02
N MET A 20 -50.37 -16.10 -18.28
CA MET A 20 -49.23 -16.40 -17.39
C MET A 20 -48.32 -15.14 -17.42
N ALA A 21 -48.44 -14.30 -16.42
CA ALA A 21 -47.42 -13.32 -16.11
C ALA A 21 -46.17 -14.13 -15.70
N PHE A 22 -45.25 -14.38 -16.64
CA PHE A 22 -43.92 -14.76 -16.29
C PHE A 22 -43.37 -13.69 -15.34
N PRO A 23 -42.93 -14.02 -14.14
CA PRO A 23 -42.20 -13.05 -13.34
C PRO A 23 -41.04 -12.59 -14.21
N ALA A 24 -41.03 -11.29 -14.53
CA ALA A 24 -39.88 -10.65 -15.17
C ALA A 24 -38.67 -11.10 -14.36
N GLY A 25 -37.84 -11.97 -14.96
CA GLY A 25 -36.68 -12.54 -14.29
C GLY A 25 -35.94 -11.39 -13.65
N ALA A 26 -35.78 -11.44 -12.34
CA ALA A 26 -34.97 -10.48 -11.62
C ALA A 26 -33.60 -10.49 -12.28
N GLN A 27 -33.38 -9.59 -13.25
CA GLN A 27 -32.05 -9.32 -13.75
C GLN A 27 -31.25 -8.95 -12.50
N GLY A 28 -30.33 -9.84 -12.12
CA GLY A 28 -29.55 -9.67 -10.91
C GLY A 28 -28.95 -8.25 -10.91
N VAL A 29 -29.18 -7.50 -9.84
CA VAL A 29 -28.68 -6.13 -9.72
C VAL A 29 -27.21 -6.12 -10.13
N ARG A 30 -26.82 -5.28 -11.08
CA ARG A 30 -25.44 -5.10 -11.54
C ARG A 30 -24.54 -4.92 -10.32
N LYS A 31 -23.42 -5.63 -10.28
CA LYS A 31 -22.40 -5.45 -9.25
C LYS A 31 -21.36 -4.44 -9.74
N ILE A 32 -20.74 -3.76 -8.80
CA ILE A 32 -19.55 -2.93 -9.07
C ILE A 32 -18.35 -3.88 -9.09
N LYS A 33 -17.71 -4.00 -10.24
CA LYS A 33 -16.54 -4.86 -10.42
C LYS A 33 -15.27 -4.08 -10.14
N ILE A 34 -14.45 -4.55 -9.20
CA ILE A 34 -13.16 -3.95 -8.86
C ILE A 34 -12.06 -4.96 -9.12
N GLY A 35 -11.17 -4.65 -10.05
CA GLY A 35 -9.95 -5.40 -10.30
C GLY A 35 -8.93 -5.14 -9.18
N VAL A 36 -8.39 -6.19 -8.58
CA VAL A 36 -7.30 -6.12 -7.61
C VAL A 36 -6.06 -6.71 -8.27
N ILE A 37 -5.12 -5.84 -8.65
CA ILE A 37 -3.92 -6.23 -9.39
C ILE A 37 -2.68 -6.08 -8.54
N GLY A 38 -1.81 -7.10 -8.56
CA GLY A 38 -0.52 -7.05 -7.84
C GLY A 38 0.22 -8.38 -7.92
N PRO A 39 1.42 -8.46 -7.32
CA PRO A 39 2.24 -9.67 -7.32
C PRO A 39 1.68 -10.70 -6.33
N MET A 40 0.62 -11.42 -6.72
CA MET A 40 -0.24 -12.22 -5.83
C MET A 40 0.44 -13.41 -5.16
N LYS A 41 1.66 -13.77 -5.58
CA LYS A 41 2.50 -14.81 -4.96
C LYS A 41 3.39 -14.27 -3.82
N TYR A 42 3.42 -12.95 -3.63
CA TYR A 42 4.27 -12.25 -2.66
C TYR A 42 3.42 -11.53 -1.60
N VAL A 43 4.03 -11.23 -0.47
CA VAL A 43 3.35 -10.56 0.66
C VAL A 43 2.68 -9.25 0.26
N GLN A 44 3.22 -8.55 -0.75
CA GLN A 44 2.70 -7.29 -1.26
C GLN A 44 1.33 -7.49 -1.93
N GLY A 45 1.24 -8.42 -2.86
CA GLY A 45 -0.02 -8.74 -3.54
C GLY A 45 -1.05 -9.43 -2.63
N ILE A 46 -0.58 -10.28 -1.72
CA ILE A 46 -1.43 -10.88 -0.68
C ILE A 46 -2.06 -9.77 0.17
N GLY A 47 -1.26 -8.78 0.61
CA GLY A 47 -1.76 -7.62 1.34
C GLY A 47 -2.80 -6.83 0.56
N GLN A 48 -2.55 -6.56 -0.73
CA GLN A 48 -3.50 -5.88 -1.62
C GLN A 48 -4.82 -6.64 -1.73
N TRP A 49 -4.76 -7.94 -1.95
CA TRP A 49 -5.97 -8.76 -2.03
C TRP A 49 -6.75 -8.80 -0.72
N ASN A 50 -6.07 -9.01 0.40
CA ASN A 50 -6.70 -9.12 1.72
C ASN A 50 -7.36 -7.80 2.14
N GLY A 51 -6.70 -6.66 1.90
CA GLY A 51 -7.28 -5.33 2.17
C GLY A 51 -8.55 -5.09 1.36
N ALA A 52 -8.52 -5.36 0.05
CA ALA A 52 -9.67 -5.23 -0.82
C ALA A 52 -10.83 -6.16 -0.40
N LEU A 53 -10.51 -7.40 -0.05
CA LEU A 53 -11.49 -8.39 0.40
C LEU A 53 -12.20 -7.95 1.69
N LEU A 54 -11.44 -7.46 2.68
CA LEU A 54 -12.02 -6.95 3.93
C LEU A 54 -12.97 -5.77 3.66
N ALA A 55 -12.56 -4.81 2.81
CA ALA A 55 -13.41 -3.68 2.44
C ALA A 55 -14.70 -4.10 1.74
N ALA A 56 -14.59 -5.02 0.77
CA ALA A 56 -15.73 -5.52 0.03
C ALA A 56 -16.70 -6.30 0.92
N ASP A 57 -16.20 -7.15 1.82
CA ASP A 57 -17.01 -7.90 2.78
C ASP A 57 -17.81 -6.96 3.68
N GLU A 58 -17.16 -5.93 4.27
CA GLU A 58 -17.81 -4.95 5.15
C GLU A 58 -18.88 -4.10 4.42
N ILE A 59 -18.59 -3.67 3.19
CA ILE A 59 -19.53 -2.88 2.38
C ILE A 59 -20.71 -3.76 1.95
N ASN A 60 -20.44 -4.97 1.48
CA ASN A 60 -21.46 -5.90 1.02
C ASN A 60 -22.39 -6.37 2.15
N ALA A 61 -21.85 -6.53 3.36
CA ALA A 61 -22.66 -6.85 4.55
C ALA A 61 -23.67 -5.74 4.90
N LYS A 62 -23.37 -4.48 4.51
CA LYS A 62 -24.26 -3.33 4.66
C LYS A 62 -25.19 -3.11 3.44
N GLY A 63 -25.26 -4.06 2.51
CA GLY A 63 -26.10 -4.03 1.31
C GLY A 63 -25.42 -3.45 0.08
N GLY A 64 -24.12 -3.11 0.12
CA GLY A 64 -23.36 -2.54 -0.98
C GLY A 64 -23.32 -1.01 -0.98
N ILE A 65 -22.80 -0.42 -2.08
CA ILE A 65 -22.67 1.02 -2.31
C ILE A 65 -23.94 1.59 -2.92
N LYS A 66 -24.40 2.74 -2.46
CA LYS A 66 -25.54 3.45 -3.06
C LYS A 66 -25.08 4.17 -4.34
N VAL A 67 -25.70 3.84 -5.48
CA VAL A 67 -25.47 4.46 -6.79
C VAL A 67 -26.80 4.97 -7.30
N GLY A 68 -27.04 6.29 -7.23
CA GLY A 68 -28.36 6.86 -7.45
C GLY A 68 -29.37 6.26 -6.46
N ASP A 69 -30.43 5.65 -6.97
CA ASP A 69 -31.49 5.04 -6.15
C ASP A 69 -31.26 3.55 -5.85
N GLN A 70 -30.17 2.95 -6.35
CA GLN A 70 -29.89 1.52 -6.20
C GLN A 70 -28.71 1.26 -5.29
N ARG A 71 -28.72 0.10 -4.60
CA ARG A 71 -27.54 -0.42 -3.90
C ARG A 71 -26.91 -1.52 -4.72
N MET A 72 -25.61 -1.39 -4.99
CA MET A 72 -24.82 -2.34 -5.76
C MET A 72 -23.75 -2.97 -4.89
N LYS A 73 -23.69 -4.32 -4.86
CA LYS A 73 -22.62 -5.05 -4.18
C LYS A 73 -21.33 -4.99 -4.99
N ILE A 74 -20.20 -5.06 -4.28
CA ILE A 74 -18.87 -5.16 -4.89
C ILE A 74 -18.60 -6.61 -5.27
N GLU A 75 -18.04 -6.81 -6.45
CA GLU A 75 -17.42 -8.05 -6.92
C GLU A 75 -15.94 -7.79 -7.17
N LEU A 76 -15.06 -8.53 -6.47
CA LEU A 76 -13.62 -8.41 -6.64
C LEU A 76 -13.12 -9.40 -7.69
N ILE A 77 -12.23 -8.93 -8.58
CA ILE A 77 -11.57 -9.75 -9.59
C ILE A 77 -10.07 -9.72 -9.32
N LYS A 78 -9.50 -10.88 -8.97
CA LYS A 78 -8.09 -11.04 -8.65
C LYS A 78 -7.25 -11.15 -9.92
N ALA A 79 -6.16 -10.36 -10.01
CA ALA A 79 -5.20 -10.43 -11.10
C ALA A 79 -3.77 -10.50 -10.55
N ASP A 80 -3.08 -11.62 -10.84
CA ASP A 80 -1.63 -11.72 -10.59
C ASP A 80 -0.89 -10.99 -11.70
N SER A 81 -0.19 -9.92 -11.34
CA SER A 81 0.59 -9.10 -12.27
C SER A 81 1.94 -9.70 -12.61
N ASN A 82 2.46 -10.67 -11.83
CA ASN A 82 3.81 -11.23 -11.96
C ASN A 82 4.93 -10.17 -12.13
N GLU A 83 4.70 -8.96 -11.66
CA GLU A 83 5.49 -7.75 -11.94
C GLU A 83 6.92 -7.75 -11.39
N PHE A 84 7.26 -8.70 -10.50
CA PHE A 84 8.66 -8.91 -10.09
C PHE A 84 9.53 -9.55 -11.18
N LEU A 85 8.90 -10.28 -12.11
CA LEU A 85 9.58 -11.05 -13.15
C LEU A 85 9.33 -10.49 -14.55
N SER A 86 8.16 -9.90 -14.80
CA SER A 86 7.75 -9.51 -16.15
C SER A 86 6.80 -8.30 -16.16
N VAL A 87 7.24 -7.20 -16.73
CA VAL A 87 6.39 -6.03 -17.00
C VAL A 87 5.28 -6.39 -18.01
N THR A 88 5.59 -7.23 -19.00
CA THR A 88 4.60 -7.69 -19.98
C THR A 88 3.45 -8.46 -19.34
N ASP A 89 3.74 -9.33 -18.36
CA ASP A 89 2.68 -10.06 -17.66
C ASP A 89 1.76 -9.09 -16.89
N ALA A 90 2.33 -8.04 -16.29
CA ALA A 90 1.58 -7.02 -15.59
C ALA A 90 0.64 -6.24 -16.52
N THR A 91 1.13 -5.83 -17.70
CA THR A 91 0.30 -5.16 -18.71
C THR A 91 -0.80 -6.07 -19.23
N ASN A 92 -0.50 -7.34 -19.53
CA ASN A 92 -1.49 -8.32 -19.99
C ASN A 92 -2.58 -8.56 -18.91
N ALA A 93 -2.20 -8.57 -17.64
CA ALA A 93 -3.16 -8.71 -16.52
C ALA A 93 -4.08 -7.49 -16.44
N MET A 94 -3.57 -6.26 -16.62
CA MET A 94 -4.36 -5.03 -16.66
C MET A 94 -5.32 -5.02 -17.85
N GLU A 95 -4.82 -5.34 -19.05
CA GLU A 95 -5.64 -5.45 -20.26
C GLU A 95 -6.78 -6.45 -20.09
N ARG A 96 -6.51 -7.61 -19.49
CA ARG A 96 -7.54 -8.60 -19.22
C ARG A 96 -8.62 -8.08 -18.27
N LEU A 97 -8.25 -7.43 -17.17
CA LEU A 97 -9.19 -6.84 -16.23
C LEU A 97 -10.14 -5.87 -16.92
N ILE A 98 -9.61 -5.02 -17.79
CA ILE A 98 -10.40 -3.97 -18.45
C ILE A 98 -11.18 -4.53 -19.64
N SER A 99 -10.50 -5.23 -20.56
CA SER A 99 -11.09 -5.63 -21.85
C SER A 99 -11.99 -6.86 -21.76
N LYS A 100 -11.62 -7.85 -20.91
CA LYS A 100 -12.33 -9.13 -20.78
C LYS A 100 -13.26 -9.15 -19.55
N ASP A 101 -12.71 -8.83 -18.38
CA ASP A 101 -13.44 -8.92 -17.11
C ASP A 101 -14.38 -7.72 -16.92
N LYS A 102 -14.16 -6.62 -17.68
CA LYS A 102 -14.99 -5.40 -17.69
C LYS A 102 -15.13 -4.81 -16.29
N VAL A 103 -14.00 -4.59 -15.62
CA VAL A 103 -13.99 -3.94 -14.31
C VAL A 103 -14.37 -2.46 -14.41
N ASP A 104 -15.06 -1.96 -13.38
CA ASP A 104 -15.41 -0.53 -13.26
C ASP A 104 -14.22 0.27 -12.70
N PHE A 105 -13.42 -0.35 -11.84
CA PHE A 105 -12.27 0.25 -11.15
C PHE A 105 -11.13 -0.74 -11.02
N VAL A 106 -9.91 -0.23 -10.84
CA VAL A 106 -8.74 -1.03 -10.49
C VAL A 106 -8.09 -0.48 -9.24
N VAL A 107 -7.64 -1.36 -8.33
CA VAL A 107 -6.83 -1.01 -7.17
C VAL A 107 -5.60 -1.91 -7.11
N GLY A 108 -4.47 -1.39 -6.61
CA GLY A 108 -3.25 -2.20 -6.45
C GLY A 108 -2.05 -1.67 -7.23
N GLY A 109 -1.30 -2.59 -7.87
CA GLY A 109 -0.01 -2.30 -8.49
C GLY A 109 1.10 -2.08 -7.47
N PHE A 110 2.31 -2.56 -7.72
CA PHE A 110 3.38 -2.50 -6.75
C PHE A 110 4.70 -1.95 -7.32
N ARG A 111 5.30 -2.61 -8.31
CA ARG A 111 6.55 -2.12 -8.90
C ARG A 111 6.29 -0.97 -9.85
N SER A 112 6.96 0.15 -9.63
CA SER A 112 6.76 1.35 -10.43
C SER A 112 6.98 1.10 -11.93
N GLU A 113 7.97 0.28 -12.30
CA GLU A 113 8.28 -0.09 -13.68
C GLU A 113 7.11 -0.76 -14.40
N ALA A 114 6.31 -1.54 -13.68
CA ALA A 114 5.14 -2.22 -14.21
C ALA A 114 3.88 -1.33 -14.12
N VAL A 115 3.79 -0.48 -13.09
CA VAL A 115 2.63 0.39 -12.88
C VAL A 115 2.55 1.49 -13.93
N PHE A 116 3.68 1.97 -14.49
CA PHE A 116 3.65 2.97 -15.56
C PHE A 116 2.82 2.50 -16.77
N PRO A 117 3.11 1.38 -17.42
CA PRO A 117 2.29 0.92 -18.55
C PRO A 117 0.89 0.49 -18.11
N MET A 118 0.69 -0.03 -16.89
CA MET A 118 -0.65 -0.31 -16.36
C MET A 118 -1.47 1.00 -16.22
N GLN A 119 -0.85 2.11 -15.79
CA GLN A 119 -1.45 3.43 -15.71
C GLN A 119 -1.90 3.91 -17.11
N ASP A 120 -1.03 3.75 -18.11
CA ASP A 120 -1.34 4.14 -19.48
C ASP A 120 -2.59 3.39 -20.00
N ILE A 121 -2.65 2.07 -19.80
CA ILE A 121 -3.80 1.24 -20.19
C ILE A 121 -5.09 1.67 -19.47
N ALA A 122 -5.04 1.84 -18.14
CA ALA A 122 -6.20 2.24 -17.37
C ALA A 122 -6.74 3.62 -17.80
N CYS A 123 -5.83 4.58 -18.03
CA CYS A 123 -6.18 5.94 -18.45
C CYS A 123 -6.74 5.98 -19.87
N GLU A 124 -6.21 5.20 -20.82
CA GLU A 124 -6.73 5.07 -22.16
C GLU A 124 -8.20 4.60 -22.16
N HIS A 125 -8.52 3.67 -21.28
CA HIS A 125 -9.87 3.14 -21.13
C HIS A 125 -10.75 3.94 -20.13
N LYS A 126 -10.26 5.04 -19.58
CA LYS A 126 -10.93 5.87 -18.56
C LYS A 126 -11.37 5.07 -17.32
N VAL A 127 -10.60 4.09 -16.93
CA VAL A 127 -10.81 3.32 -15.71
C VAL A 127 -10.02 3.96 -14.58
N ILE A 128 -10.70 4.34 -13.50
CA ILE A 128 -10.03 4.89 -12.32
C ILE A 128 -9.16 3.78 -11.71
N PHE A 129 -7.84 4.04 -11.68
CA PHE A 129 -6.84 3.17 -11.08
C PHE A 129 -6.27 3.82 -9.83
N ILE A 130 -6.53 3.23 -8.65
CA ILE A 130 -5.98 3.70 -7.39
C ILE A 130 -4.76 2.86 -7.02
N GLY A 131 -3.58 3.46 -7.13
CA GLY A 131 -2.31 2.82 -6.80
C GLY A 131 -2.16 2.57 -5.31
N CYS A 132 -1.80 1.32 -4.97
CA CYS A 132 -1.62 0.85 -3.59
C CYS A 132 -0.29 0.09 -3.42
N GLY A 133 0.82 0.63 -3.95
CA GLY A 133 2.13 -0.05 -3.87
C GLY A 133 3.27 0.70 -4.51
N ALA A 134 3.07 1.30 -5.68
CA ALA A 134 4.12 1.97 -6.44
C ALA A 134 4.43 3.37 -5.89
N ALA A 135 5.72 3.69 -5.73
CA ALA A 135 6.18 4.92 -5.09
C ALA A 135 6.81 5.97 -6.04
N ALA A 136 7.03 5.67 -7.33
CA ALA A 136 7.63 6.65 -8.24
C ALA A 136 6.84 7.97 -8.27
N ASN A 137 7.56 9.10 -8.18
CA ASN A 137 6.97 10.44 -8.20
C ASN A 137 6.27 10.71 -9.53
N GLU A 138 6.84 10.20 -10.61
CA GLU A 138 6.41 10.41 -12.00
C GLU A 138 4.99 9.90 -12.26
N LEU A 139 4.53 8.86 -11.56
CA LEU A 139 3.16 8.37 -11.68
C LEU A 139 2.12 9.46 -11.40
N CYS A 140 2.42 10.35 -10.48
CA CYS A 140 1.54 11.46 -10.11
C CYS A 140 1.88 12.76 -10.87
N SER A 141 3.16 13.03 -11.18
CA SER A 141 3.51 14.22 -11.97
C SER A 141 2.96 14.16 -13.41
N ARG A 142 2.77 12.95 -13.97
CA ARG A 142 2.09 12.76 -15.27
C ARG A 142 0.66 13.33 -15.26
N VAL A 143 -0.04 13.30 -14.12
CA VAL A 143 -1.39 13.85 -14.00
C VAL A 143 -1.36 15.35 -14.27
N ALA A 144 -0.47 16.11 -13.64
CA ALA A 144 -0.33 17.55 -13.89
C ALA A 144 0.19 17.86 -15.29
N GLN A 145 1.06 17.00 -15.87
CA GLN A 145 1.64 17.18 -17.21
C GLN A 145 0.63 16.96 -18.33
N ASN A 146 -0.27 15.96 -18.17
CA ASN A 146 -1.32 15.65 -19.15
C ASN A 146 -2.60 15.21 -18.43
N TYR A 147 -3.25 16.18 -17.79
CA TYR A 147 -4.45 15.94 -16.99
C TYR A 147 -5.57 15.26 -17.78
N ALA A 148 -5.80 15.67 -19.01
CA ALA A 148 -6.88 15.10 -19.83
C ALA A 148 -6.75 13.58 -19.99
N PHE A 149 -5.55 13.06 -20.03
CA PHE A 149 -5.28 11.64 -20.17
C PHE A 149 -5.12 10.93 -18.81
N TYR A 150 -4.30 11.48 -17.88
CA TYR A 150 -3.91 10.79 -16.64
C TYR A 150 -4.81 11.06 -15.44
N LYS A 151 -5.86 11.86 -15.52
CA LYS A 151 -6.75 12.20 -14.40
C LYS A 151 -7.44 11.00 -13.72
N TYR A 152 -7.41 9.82 -14.33
CA TYR A 152 -7.99 8.58 -13.77
C TYR A 152 -7.03 7.82 -12.83
N TRP A 153 -5.80 8.29 -12.69
CA TRP A 153 -4.83 7.77 -11.72
C TRP A 153 -4.92 8.50 -10.39
N PHE A 154 -4.94 7.75 -9.29
CA PHE A 154 -4.81 8.25 -7.92
C PHE A 154 -3.87 7.37 -7.13
N ARG A 155 -3.19 7.93 -6.10
CA ARG A 155 -2.39 7.15 -5.15
C ARG A 155 -3.07 7.15 -3.79
N THR A 156 -3.16 5.97 -3.14
CA THR A 156 -3.62 5.86 -1.74
C THR A 156 -2.47 5.45 -0.81
N THR A 157 -1.50 4.69 -1.31
CA THR A 157 -0.33 4.23 -0.55
C THR A 157 0.73 3.65 -1.51
N PRO A 158 2.03 3.69 -1.17
CA PRO A 158 2.66 4.46 -0.10
C PRO A 158 2.75 5.94 -0.48
N PHE A 159 3.41 6.76 0.35
CA PHE A 159 3.88 8.07 -0.09
C PHE A 159 4.79 7.92 -1.31
N ASN A 160 4.94 8.97 -2.09
CA ASN A 160 5.90 8.98 -3.19
C ASN A 160 7.34 8.80 -2.68
N ALA A 161 8.25 8.48 -3.59
CA ALA A 161 9.64 8.18 -3.26
C ALA A 161 10.33 9.32 -2.49
N THR A 162 9.98 10.59 -2.77
CA THR A 162 10.52 11.75 -2.04
C THR A 162 10.12 11.76 -0.58
N TYR A 163 8.84 11.53 -0.27
CA TYR A 163 8.36 11.51 1.12
C TYR A 163 8.73 10.23 1.86
N LEU A 164 8.82 9.10 1.17
CA LEU A 164 9.39 7.87 1.73
C LEU A 164 10.85 8.10 2.14
N ALA A 165 11.66 8.70 1.26
CA ALA A 165 13.04 9.03 1.56
C ALA A 165 13.14 9.98 2.76
N ARG A 166 12.34 11.05 2.77
CA ARG A 166 12.30 12.02 3.88
C ARG A 166 11.98 11.33 5.21
N THR A 167 10.95 10.50 5.25
CA THR A 167 10.59 9.75 6.47
C THR A 167 11.72 8.81 6.91
N ALA A 168 12.29 8.03 5.98
CA ALA A 168 13.36 7.09 6.29
C ALA A 168 14.63 7.79 6.82
N PHE A 169 14.99 8.96 6.26
CA PHE A 169 16.13 9.76 6.77
C PHE A 169 15.85 10.43 8.12
N ILE A 170 14.61 10.81 8.42
CA ILE A 170 14.21 11.24 9.77
C ILE A 170 14.37 10.10 10.78
N GLN A 171 13.96 8.90 10.41
CA GLN A 171 14.13 7.70 11.24
C GLN A 171 15.59 7.29 11.41
N LEU A 172 16.42 7.48 10.36
CA LEU A 172 17.88 7.33 10.46
C LEU A 172 18.48 8.30 11.48
N ALA A 173 18.09 9.58 11.44
CA ALA A 173 18.55 10.58 12.41
C ALA A 173 18.12 10.21 13.84
N PHE A 174 16.91 9.74 14.05
CA PHE A 174 16.44 9.25 15.34
C PHE A 174 17.32 8.13 15.91
N VAL A 175 17.67 7.14 15.09
CA VAL A 175 18.56 6.04 15.51
C VAL A 175 19.98 6.55 15.75
N ALA A 176 20.49 7.43 14.88
CA ALA A 176 21.81 8.03 15.04
C ALA A 176 21.95 8.78 16.37
N ASP A 177 20.92 9.52 16.79
CA ASP A 177 20.91 10.26 18.06
C ASP A 177 20.94 9.30 19.29
N ILE A 178 20.21 8.19 19.21
CA ILE A 178 20.26 7.15 20.24
C ILE A 178 21.67 6.54 20.32
N MET A 179 22.28 6.23 19.16
CA MET A 179 23.63 5.65 19.11
C MET A 179 24.68 6.62 19.65
N LYS A 180 24.65 7.92 19.27
CA LYS A 180 25.56 8.94 19.79
C LYS A 180 25.49 9.09 21.32
N LYS A 181 24.29 8.95 21.89
CA LYS A 181 24.09 9.04 23.35
C LYS A 181 24.62 7.83 24.12
N ASN A 182 24.57 6.65 23.52
CA ASN A 182 24.83 5.39 24.22
C ASN A 182 26.16 4.70 23.87
N LEU A 183 26.81 5.10 22.75
CA LEU A 183 28.00 4.45 22.23
C LEU A 183 29.17 5.44 22.13
N ASN A 184 30.39 4.89 22.27
CA ASN A 184 31.63 5.64 22.12
C ASN A 184 32.08 5.62 20.65
N ILE A 185 31.35 6.32 19.78
CA ILE A 185 31.64 6.42 18.36
C ILE A 185 31.80 7.91 18.00
N PRO A 186 33.03 8.37 17.66
CA PRO A 186 33.27 9.79 17.35
C PRO A 186 32.45 10.30 16.17
N LYS A 187 32.35 9.48 15.11
CA LYS A 187 31.57 9.80 13.90
C LYS A 187 30.89 8.54 13.36
N LEU A 188 29.59 8.59 13.28
CA LEU A 188 28.82 7.46 12.73
C LEU A 188 29.08 7.31 11.23
N LYS A 189 29.26 6.04 10.79
CA LYS A 189 29.37 5.65 9.38
C LYS A 189 28.13 4.87 8.97
N VAL A 190 27.57 5.21 7.80
CA VAL A 190 26.33 4.62 7.28
C VAL A 190 26.63 3.88 5.98
N ALA A 191 26.37 2.58 5.96
CA ALA A 191 26.30 1.78 4.74
C ALA A 191 24.89 1.90 4.16
N VAL A 192 24.76 2.29 2.90
CA VAL A 192 23.48 2.43 2.21
C VAL A 192 23.25 1.21 1.33
N VAL A 193 22.14 0.51 1.54
CA VAL A 193 21.77 -0.70 0.79
C VAL A 193 20.43 -0.46 0.08
N VAL A 194 20.50 -0.25 -1.22
CA VAL A 194 19.34 0.08 -2.06
C VAL A 194 19.18 -0.98 -3.13
N GLU A 195 18.06 -1.68 -3.16
CA GLU A 195 17.81 -2.66 -4.23
C GLU A 195 17.76 -2.00 -5.61
N LYS A 196 18.01 -2.80 -6.65
CA LYS A 196 17.90 -2.34 -8.06
C LYS A 196 16.43 -2.23 -8.46
N ALA A 197 15.81 -1.08 -8.12
CA ALA A 197 14.43 -0.76 -8.42
C ALA A 197 14.29 0.73 -8.73
N MET A 198 13.45 1.10 -9.70
CA MET A 198 13.29 2.48 -10.19
C MET A 198 12.92 3.45 -9.08
N TRP A 199 11.93 3.10 -8.23
CA TRP A 199 11.48 3.94 -7.13
C TRP A 199 12.58 4.29 -6.13
N ALA A 200 13.59 3.41 -6.01
CA ALA A 200 14.65 3.52 -5.02
C ALA A 200 15.86 4.33 -5.51
N ASP A 201 15.96 4.63 -6.80
CA ASP A 201 17.11 5.32 -7.38
C ASP A 201 17.33 6.73 -6.80
N ALA A 202 16.24 7.41 -6.42
CA ALA A 202 16.32 8.71 -5.75
C ALA A 202 17.04 8.64 -4.41
N PHE A 203 16.89 7.55 -3.65
CA PHE A 203 17.61 7.34 -2.39
C PHE A 203 19.13 7.26 -2.60
N THR A 204 19.57 6.55 -3.64
CA THR A 204 21.00 6.44 -3.96
C THR A 204 21.61 7.82 -4.26
N LYS A 205 20.89 8.67 -5.00
CA LYS A 205 21.37 10.00 -5.39
C LYS A 205 21.41 11.00 -4.22
N THR A 206 20.50 10.86 -3.26
CA THR A 206 20.36 11.82 -2.15
C THR A 206 21.04 11.37 -0.85
N ALA A 207 21.35 10.08 -0.72
CA ALA A 207 21.84 9.50 0.52
C ALA A 207 23.12 10.17 1.03
N GLU A 208 24.12 10.39 0.19
CA GLU A 208 25.40 11.00 0.59
C GLU A 208 25.18 12.42 1.12
N ILE A 209 24.37 13.21 0.41
CA ILE A 209 24.06 14.59 0.79
C ILE A 209 23.39 14.60 2.17
N VAL A 210 22.32 13.82 2.35
CA VAL A 210 21.53 13.84 3.58
C VAL A 210 22.31 13.26 4.76
N ILE A 211 23.05 12.16 4.57
CA ILE A 211 23.90 11.55 5.60
C ILE A 211 24.95 12.55 6.08
N THR A 212 25.61 13.26 5.14
CA THR A 212 26.61 14.29 5.46
C THR A 212 25.98 15.47 6.21
N GLN A 213 24.82 15.96 5.76
CA GLN A 213 24.08 17.02 6.44
C GLN A 213 23.66 16.65 7.87
N GLN A 214 23.42 15.38 8.13
CA GLN A 214 23.12 14.86 9.48
C GLN A 214 24.39 14.61 10.33
N GLY A 215 25.57 15.03 9.85
CA GLY A 215 26.85 14.91 10.56
C GLY A 215 27.40 13.48 10.61
N MET A 216 27.00 12.62 9.70
CA MET A 216 27.49 11.25 9.54
C MET A 216 28.39 11.12 8.31
N GLU A 217 28.99 9.95 8.10
CA GLU A 217 29.83 9.61 6.96
C GLU A 217 29.21 8.49 6.15
N LEU A 218 29.18 8.60 4.82
CA LEU A 218 28.79 7.51 3.94
C LEU A 218 29.93 6.48 3.85
N ALA A 219 29.70 5.25 4.31
CA ALA A 219 30.66 4.15 4.24
C ALA A 219 30.73 3.52 2.84
N GLY A 220 29.65 3.64 2.09
CA GLY A 220 29.48 3.13 0.73
C GLY A 220 28.01 2.82 0.42
N THR A 221 27.76 2.48 -0.86
CA THR A 221 26.43 2.13 -1.36
C THR A 221 26.48 0.77 -2.07
N TRP A 222 25.56 -0.11 -1.71
CA TRP A 222 25.42 -1.46 -2.28
C TRP A 222 24.06 -1.62 -2.93
N ARG A 223 24.02 -2.25 -4.10
CA ARG A 223 22.81 -2.39 -4.92
C ARG A 223 22.50 -3.88 -5.21
N PRO A 224 21.96 -4.64 -4.23
CA PRO A 224 21.58 -6.04 -4.47
C PRO A 224 20.45 -6.17 -5.49
N SER A 225 20.38 -7.34 -6.14
CA SER A 225 19.23 -7.69 -6.98
C SER A 225 17.97 -7.88 -6.13
N PRO A 226 16.80 -7.44 -6.58
CA PRO A 226 15.53 -7.62 -5.87
C PRO A 226 15.20 -9.08 -5.51
N VAL A 227 15.70 -10.01 -6.32
CA VAL A 227 15.46 -11.45 -6.17
C VAL A 227 16.69 -12.23 -5.69
N ALA A 228 17.72 -11.54 -5.19
CA ALA A 228 18.90 -12.21 -4.65
C ALA A 228 18.54 -13.05 -3.43
N THR A 229 19.05 -14.27 -3.39
CA THR A 229 18.88 -15.22 -2.27
C THR A 229 20.12 -15.29 -1.37
N ASP A 230 21.25 -14.78 -1.85
CA ASP A 230 22.52 -14.65 -1.14
C ASP A 230 23.09 -13.23 -1.34
N VAL A 231 23.44 -12.58 -0.23
CA VAL A 231 24.01 -11.23 -0.15
C VAL A 231 25.26 -11.22 0.74
N THR A 232 25.90 -12.37 0.92
CA THR A 232 27.08 -12.52 1.78
C THR A 232 28.23 -11.63 1.33
N ALA A 233 28.41 -11.46 0.00
CA ALA A 233 29.47 -10.62 -0.56
C ALA A 233 29.27 -9.13 -0.19
N GLU A 234 28.06 -8.63 -0.32
CA GLU A 234 27.69 -7.27 0.07
C GLU A 234 27.87 -7.07 1.59
N LEU A 235 27.38 -8.01 2.40
CA LEU A 235 27.49 -7.94 3.86
C LEU A 235 28.96 -7.98 4.32
N ALA A 236 29.80 -8.80 3.71
CA ALA A 236 31.25 -8.82 3.99
C ALA A 236 31.91 -7.48 3.62
N ALA A 237 31.52 -6.86 2.53
CA ALA A 237 32.01 -5.52 2.14
C ALA A 237 31.52 -4.44 3.11
N ILE A 238 30.26 -4.48 3.54
CA ILE A 238 29.69 -3.58 4.55
C ILE A 238 30.44 -3.72 5.87
N GLN A 239 30.73 -4.95 6.32
CA GLN A 239 31.49 -5.19 7.54
C GLN A 239 32.89 -4.60 7.46
N ARG A 240 33.61 -4.80 6.33
CA ARG A 240 34.96 -4.23 6.12
C ARG A 240 34.96 -2.71 6.04
N SER A 241 33.86 -2.07 5.61
CA SER A 241 33.74 -0.60 5.55
C SER A 241 33.72 0.06 6.93
N GLY A 242 33.51 -0.71 8.00
CA GLY A 242 33.38 -0.19 9.36
C GLY A 242 32.08 0.58 9.60
N ALA A 243 31.04 0.31 8.83
CA ALA A 243 29.74 0.93 9.03
C ALA A 243 29.16 0.60 10.41
N HIS A 244 28.55 1.59 11.05
CA HIS A 244 27.84 1.48 12.33
C HIS A 244 26.32 1.37 12.14
N ILE A 245 25.83 1.86 11.00
CA ILE A 245 24.43 1.80 10.60
C ILE A 245 24.36 1.22 9.19
N ILE A 246 23.44 0.30 8.96
CA ILE A 246 23.05 -0.19 7.64
C ILE A 246 21.68 0.41 7.34
N PHE A 247 21.65 1.37 6.41
CA PHE A 247 20.42 2.00 5.95
C PHE A 247 19.88 1.25 4.74
N THR A 248 18.76 0.57 4.93
CA THR A 248 18.15 -0.30 3.92
C THR A 248 17.02 0.38 3.15
N VAL A 249 16.94 0.11 1.84
CA VAL A 249 15.84 0.51 0.94
C VAL A 249 15.50 -0.70 0.07
N LEU A 250 14.72 -1.63 0.65
CA LEU A 250 14.40 -2.94 0.11
C LEU A 250 12.88 -3.12 0.07
N SER A 251 12.33 -3.40 -1.09
CA SER A 251 10.88 -3.63 -1.25
C SER A 251 10.52 -5.04 -1.69
N SER A 252 11.52 -5.86 -1.97
CA SER A 252 11.41 -7.18 -2.58
C SER A 252 11.92 -8.27 -1.64
N SER A 253 11.80 -9.52 -2.09
CA SER A 253 12.16 -10.72 -1.31
C SER A 253 13.63 -10.76 -0.84
N VAL A 254 14.53 -9.98 -1.46
CA VAL A 254 15.92 -9.81 -0.99
C VAL A 254 16.02 -9.32 0.46
N GLY A 255 14.97 -8.65 0.96
CA GLY A 255 14.89 -8.21 2.36
C GLY A 255 15.01 -9.36 3.38
N ILE A 256 14.57 -10.57 3.02
CA ILE A 256 14.65 -11.76 3.90
C ILE A 256 16.10 -12.26 4.05
N PRO A 257 16.81 -12.67 2.97
CA PRO A 257 18.19 -13.12 3.10
C PRO A 257 19.09 -12.02 3.64
N PHE A 258 18.84 -10.75 3.30
CA PHE A 258 19.64 -9.65 3.82
C PHE A 258 19.59 -9.57 5.35
N ALA A 259 18.39 -9.52 5.94
CA ALA A 259 18.25 -9.45 7.40
C ALA A 259 18.75 -10.71 8.10
N ARG A 260 18.48 -11.91 7.53
CA ARG A 260 18.93 -13.18 8.07
C ARG A 260 20.45 -13.27 8.10
N GLN A 261 21.10 -13.10 6.96
CA GLN A 261 22.57 -13.25 6.85
C GLN A 261 23.32 -12.17 7.66
N ALA A 262 22.79 -10.93 7.70
CA ALA A 262 23.37 -9.89 8.55
C ALA A 262 23.27 -10.23 10.04
N GLY A 263 22.17 -10.84 10.48
CA GLY A 263 21.98 -11.33 11.84
C GLY A 263 22.89 -12.53 12.19
N GLU A 264 23.02 -13.49 11.28
CA GLU A 264 23.93 -14.66 11.40
C GLU A 264 25.39 -14.20 11.57
N LEU A 265 25.81 -13.22 10.77
CA LEU A 265 27.16 -12.65 10.82
C LEU A 265 27.39 -11.73 12.04
N LYS A 266 26.34 -11.36 12.77
CA LYS A 266 26.39 -10.39 13.87
C LYS A 266 27.19 -9.15 13.51
N ILE A 267 26.93 -8.59 12.31
CA ILE A 267 27.59 -7.38 11.86
C ILE A 267 27.41 -6.31 12.93
N PRO A 268 28.49 -5.63 13.39
CA PRO A 268 28.40 -4.67 14.50
C PRO A 268 27.82 -3.32 14.03
N ALA A 269 26.66 -3.38 13.40
CA ALA A 269 25.90 -2.26 12.88
C ALA A 269 24.41 -2.48 13.14
N VAL A 270 23.68 -1.40 13.35
CA VAL A 270 22.20 -1.44 13.44
C VAL A 270 21.59 -1.38 12.04
N GLN A 271 20.44 -2.02 11.83
CA GLN A 271 19.70 -1.95 10.59
C GLN A 271 18.50 -1.02 10.75
N VAL A 272 18.35 -0.04 9.85
CA VAL A 272 17.25 0.92 9.83
C VAL A 272 16.91 1.31 8.40
N GLY A 273 15.65 1.58 8.11
CA GLY A 273 15.22 2.10 6.80
C GLY A 273 13.95 1.43 6.30
N ILE A 274 13.93 1.02 5.05
CA ILE A 274 12.81 0.35 4.41
C ILE A 274 13.19 -1.10 4.14
N ASN A 275 12.38 -2.03 4.64
CA ASN A 275 12.38 -3.44 4.25
C ASN A 275 10.93 -3.92 4.33
N VAL A 276 10.27 -4.04 3.17
CA VAL A 276 8.84 -4.34 3.10
C VAL A 276 8.50 -5.73 3.64
N GLU A 277 9.40 -6.70 3.46
CA GLU A 277 9.23 -8.04 4.01
C GLU A 277 9.18 -8.01 5.56
N ALA A 278 9.99 -7.12 6.17
CA ALA A 278 10.08 -7.00 7.62
C ALA A 278 8.85 -6.36 8.29
N GLN A 279 7.90 -5.86 7.50
CA GLN A 279 6.63 -5.32 7.99
C GLN A 279 5.61 -6.43 8.34
N LYS A 280 5.90 -7.68 7.99
CA LYS A 280 4.97 -8.81 8.11
C LYS A 280 5.35 -9.74 9.25
N ASP A 281 4.35 -10.27 9.97
CA ASP A 281 4.53 -11.18 11.12
C ASP A 281 5.36 -12.43 10.75
N GLY A 282 5.21 -12.96 9.52
CA GLY A 282 5.97 -14.10 9.02
C GLY A 282 7.48 -13.87 8.83
N PHE A 283 7.95 -12.63 8.89
CA PHE A 283 9.36 -12.31 8.68
C PHE A 283 10.28 -12.90 9.76
N TRP A 284 9.77 -13.00 11.00
CA TRP A 284 10.52 -13.65 12.10
C TRP A 284 10.88 -15.09 11.77
N GLN A 285 9.90 -15.86 11.30
CA GLN A 285 10.11 -17.25 10.91
C GLN A 285 10.99 -17.36 9.66
N ALA A 286 10.73 -16.52 8.65
CA ALA A 286 11.49 -16.51 7.40
C ALA A 286 12.98 -16.19 7.61
N THR A 287 13.32 -15.44 8.64
CA THR A 287 14.70 -15.09 9.01
C THR A 287 15.25 -15.94 10.16
N HIS A 288 14.50 -16.95 10.64
CA HIS A 288 14.87 -17.79 11.78
C HIS A 288 15.21 -16.95 13.04
N GLY A 289 14.49 -15.83 13.25
CA GLY A 289 14.72 -14.90 14.34
C GLY A 289 15.94 -13.99 14.20
N MET A 290 16.71 -14.12 13.11
CA MET A 290 17.91 -13.31 12.88
C MET A 290 17.60 -11.84 12.57
N CYS A 291 16.34 -11.51 12.28
CA CYS A 291 15.88 -10.14 12.13
C CYS A 291 15.72 -9.38 13.47
N ASN A 292 16.03 -9.99 14.61
CA ASN A 292 15.92 -9.29 15.90
C ASN A 292 16.73 -7.99 15.88
N TYR A 293 16.12 -6.89 16.34
CA TYR A 293 16.61 -5.50 16.31
C TYR A 293 16.59 -4.80 14.96
N VAL A 294 16.14 -5.43 13.87
CA VAL A 294 15.90 -4.73 12.59
C VAL A 294 14.75 -3.73 12.75
N MET A 295 15.01 -2.46 12.44
CA MET A 295 14.03 -1.38 12.45
C MET A 295 13.65 -0.99 11.03
N VAL A 296 12.35 -0.84 10.77
CA VAL A 296 11.86 -0.48 9.45
C VAL A 296 10.73 0.55 9.50
N SER A 297 10.66 1.37 8.46
CA SER A 297 9.48 2.20 8.18
C SER A 297 8.26 1.30 8.00
N ASN A 298 7.12 1.70 8.56
CA ASN A 298 5.88 0.94 8.48
C ASN A 298 4.67 1.90 8.46
N THR A 299 3.49 1.38 8.16
CA THR A 299 2.23 2.11 8.26
C THR A 299 1.41 1.63 9.46
N TYR A 300 1.42 0.33 9.72
CA TYR A 300 0.64 -0.30 10.78
C TYR A 300 1.50 -1.14 11.70
N CYS A 301 1.10 -1.20 12.96
CA CYS A 301 1.71 -2.09 13.94
C CYS A 301 0.68 -2.48 15.00
N ARG A 302 0.69 -3.73 15.42
CA ARG A 302 -0.17 -4.21 16.51
C ARG A 302 0.10 -3.40 17.78
N GLY A 303 -0.97 -2.85 18.39
CA GLY A 303 -0.88 -2.08 19.64
C GLY A 303 -0.36 -0.65 19.49
N VAL A 304 -0.10 -0.18 18.27
CA VAL A 304 0.19 1.22 17.97
C VAL A 304 -1.08 1.90 17.46
N GLU A 305 -1.46 2.98 18.11
CA GLU A 305 -2.61 3.81 17.73
C GLU A 305 -2.10 5.21 17.41
N TYR A 306 -2.50 5.76 16.27
CA TYR A 306 -2.19 7.12 15.89
C TYR A 306 -3.35 7.78 15.15
N ASN A 307 -3.24 9.06 14.91
CA ASN A 307 -4.09 10.03 14.18
C ASN A 307 -5.54 9.67 13.83
N SER A 308 -5.96 8.41 13.92
CA SER A 308 -7.23 7.96 13.40
C SER A 308 -7.86 6.93 14.33
N GLU A 309 -9.08 7.21 14.78
CA GLU A 309 -9.89 6.22 15.49
C GLU A 309 -10.17 4.95 14.64
N LEU A 310 -9.88 5.01 13.34
CA LEU A 310 -10.06 3.90 12.40
C LEU A 310 -8.88 2.93 12.40
N THR A 311 -7.70 3.32 12.92
CA THR A 311 -6.49 2.49 12.91
C THR A 311 -6.69 1.18 13.65
N LYS A 312 -7.15 1.25 14.91
CA LYS A 312 -7.34 0.05 15.74
C LYS A 312 -8.40 -0.90 15.17
N PRO A 313 -9.62 -0.44 14.82
CA PRO A 313 -10.62 -1.32 14.23
C PRO A 313 -10.15 -2.00 12.92
N PHE A 314 -9.42 -1.27 12.07
CA PHE A 314 -8.86 -1.84 10.84
C PHE A 314 -7.81 -2.92 11.15
N VAL A 315 -6.82 -2.60 11.98
CA VAL A 315 -5.73 -3.53 12.31
C VAL A 315 -6.27 -4.79 12.99
N GLU A 316 -7.16 -4.64 13.98
CA GLU A 316 -7.78 -5.77 14.68
C GLU A 316 -8.70 -6.60 13.76
N GLY A 317 -9.49 -5.93 12.92
CA GLY A 317 -10.35 -6.57 11.91
C GLY A 317 -9.54 -7.39 10.91
N TYR A 318 -8.43 -6.82 10.42
CA TYR A 318 -7.52 -7.50 9.50
C TYR A 318 -6.87 -8.72 10.16
N ILE A 319 -6.34 -8.56 11.39
CA ILE A 319 -5.74 -9.67 12.15
C ILE A 319 -6.77 -10.77 12.40
N LYS A 320 -7.97 -10.42 12.82
CA LYS A 320 -9.06 -11.38 13.07
C LYS A 320 -9.39 -12.19 11.81
N ARG A 321 -9.36 -11.54 10.64
CA ARG A 321 -9.75 -12.15 9.36
C ARG A 321 -8.63 -12.98 8.74
N PHE A 322 -7.38 -12.53 8.84
CA PHE A 322 -6.26 -13.09 8.08
C PHE A 322 -5.13 -13.64 8.95
N GLY A 323 -5.17 -13.46 10.27
CA GLY A 323 -4.18 -14.00 11.20
C GLY A 323 -2.85 -13.25 11.26
N GLU A 324 -2.70 -12.14 10.51
CA GLU A 324 -1.46 -11.35 10.41
C GLU A 324 -1.72 -9.85 10.51
N THR A 325 -0.70 -9.08 10.87
CA THR A 325 -0.74 -7.61 10.88
C THR A 325 -0.77 -7.06 9.43
N PRO A 326 -1.61 -6.05 9.09
CA PRO A 326 -1.60 -5.45 7.77
C PRO A 326 -0.27 -4.73 7.50
N GLY A 327 0.28 -4.88 6.29
CA GLY A 327 1.29 -3.97 5.75
C GLY A 327 0.61 -2.84 4.97
N TYR A 328 1.39 -1.85 4.51
CA TYR A 328 0.84 -0.71 3.78
C TYR A 328 0.07 -1.08 2.49
N THR A 329 0.43 -2.17 1.84
CA THR A 329 -0.28 -2.62 0.63
C THR A 329 -1.72 -3.05 0.91
N ALA A 330 -2.07 -3.35 2.17
CA ALA A 330 -3.45 -3.62 2.59
C ALA A 330 -4.34 -2.36 2.52
N ASP A 331 -3.78 -1.18 2.22
CA ASP A 331 -4.53 0.05 1.99
C ASP A 331 -5.36 0.07 0.69
N THR A 332 -5.39 -1.02 -0.08
CA THR A 332 -6.51 -1.30 -0.98
C THR A 332 -7.85 -1.29 -0.23
N TYR A 333 -7.82 -1.58 1.08
CA TYR A 333 -8.96 -1.33 1.98
C TYR A 333 -9.34 0.14 2.01
N ALA A 334 -8.37 1.04 2.23
CA ALA A 334 -8.62 2.47 2.23
C ALA A 334 -9.09 2.99 0.86
N ALA A 335 -8.50 2.49 -0.22
CA ALA A 335 -8.89 2.82 -1.59
C ALA A 335 -10.36 2.50 -1.86
N ILE A 336 -10.84 1.34 -1.43
CA ILE A 336 -12.23 0.93 -1.64
C ILE A 336 -13.15 1.54 -0.58
N ARG A 337 -12.81 1.43 0.72
CA ARG A 337 -13.70 1.74 1.84
C ARG A 337 -13.86 3.24 2.08
N TYR A 338 -12.79 4.01 1.92
CA TYR A 338 -12.75 5.43 2.27
C TYR A 338 -12.64 6.36 1.05
N ALA A 339 -12.04 5.91 -0.05
CA ALA A 339 -11.98 6.69 -1.28
C ALA A 339 -13.15 6.35 -2.22
N LEU A 340 -13.19 5.18 -2.86
CA LEU A 340 -14.17 4.86 -3.91
C LEU A 340 -15.61 4.84 -3.41
N ALA A 341 -15.92 4.07 -2.36
CA ALA A 341 -17.30 3.86 -1.95
C ALA A 341 -18.03 5.17 -1.59
N PRO A 342 -17.48 6.06 -0.73
CA PRO A 342 -18.14 7.33 -0.43
C PRO A 342 -18.15 8.30 -1.62
N THR A 343 -17.17 8.24 -2.52
CA THR A 343 -17.14 9.04 -3.75
C THR A 343 -18.27 8.64 -4.68
N ILE A 344 -18.48 7.34 -4.87
CA ILE A 344 -19.60 6.81 -5.68
C ILE A 344 -20.93 7.21 -5.06
N GLU A 345 -21.10 7.10 -3.73
CA GLU A 345 -22.33 7.50 -3.04
C GLU A 345 -22.60 9.01 -3.18
N GLN A 346 -21.58 9.85 -3.06
CA GLN A 346 -21.69 11.30 -3.22
C GLN A 346 -22.04 11.70 -4.66
N ALA A 347 -21.38 11.07 -5.64
CA ALA A 347 -21.61 11.35 -7.05
C ALA A 347 -22.92 10.73 -7.59
N GLY A 348 -23.44 9.69 -6.94
CA GLY A 348 -24.63 8.95 -7.37
C GLY A 348 -24.47 8.21 -8.71
N THR A 349 -23.23 7.97 -9.16
CA THR A 349 -22.92 7.42 -10.49
C THR A 349 -21.62 6.61 -10.47
N LEU A 350 -21.41 5.82 -11.54
CA LEU A 350 -20.13 5.15 -11.84
C LEU A 350 -19.37 5.85 -13.00
N ASP A 351 -19.85 7.01 -13.45
CA ASP A 351 -19.18 7.79 -14.49
C ASP A 351 -17.79 8.27 -14.00
N PRO A 352 -16.69 7.83 -14.64
CA PRO A 352 -15.34 8.11 -14.13
C PRO A 352 -15.01 9.61 -14.13
N ASP A 353 -15.49 10.39 -15.09
CA ASP A 353 -15.20 11.83 -15.15
C ASP A 353 -15.82 12.58 -13.97
N LYS A 354 -17.04 12.20 -13.56
CA LYS A 354 -17.70 12.76 -12.38
C LYS A 354 -17.04 12.31 -11.08
N LEU A 355 -16.60 11.04 -11.02
CA LEU A 355 -15.92 10.51 -9.85
C LEU A 355 -14.56 11.15 -9.62
N VAL A 356 -13.79 11.44 -10.69
CA VAL A 356 -12.51 12.15 -10.61
C VAL A 356 -12.70 13.50 -9.92
N SER A 357 -13.67 14.31 -10.35
CA SER A 357 -13.92 15.64 -9.76
C SER A 357 -14.26 15.55 -8.26
N VAL A 358 -15.04 14.55 -7.85
CA VAL A 358 -15.39 14.36 -6.44
C VAL A 358 -14.16 13.88 -5.65
N LEU A 359 -13.34 12.96 -6.19
CA LEU A 359 -12.13 12.47 -5.52
C LEU A 359 -11.12 13.59 -5.26
N GLU A 360 -10.92 14.49 -6.22
CA GLU A 360 -9.95 15.61 -6.12
C GLU A 360 -10.28 16.61 -5.00
N GLU A 361 -11.57 16.81 -4.74
CA GLU A 361 -12.05 17.79 -3.75
C GLU A 361 -12.13 17.20 -2.32
N ARG A 362 -12.11 15.88 -2.20
CA ARG A 362 -12.31 15.24 -0.91
C ARG A 362 -11.07 15.26 -0.02
N GLU A 363 -11.31 15.61 1.23
CA GLU A 363 -10.43 15.25 2.34
C GLU A 363 -11.16 14.16 3.16
N TYR A 364 -10.44 13.08 3.50
CA TYR A 364 -11.07 11.97 4.22
C TYR A 364 -10.10 11.29 5.17
N MET A 365 -10.64 10.74 6.26
CA MET A 365 -9.87 10.00 7.25
C MET A 365 -9.75 8.54 6.82
N THR A 366 -8.55 7.99 6.96
CA THR A 366 -8.26 6.56 6.78
C THR A 366 -7.69 5.95 8.06
N ALA A 367 -7.49 4.64 8.06
CA ALA A 367 -6.76 3.97 9.13
C ALA A 367 -5.30 4.45 9.24
N GLY A 368 -4.72 4.93 8.15
CA GLY A 368 -3.37 5.49 8.08
C GLY A 368 -3.28 7.00 8.39
N GLY A 369 -4.41 7.67 8.63
CA GLY A 369 -4.49 9.10 8.89
C GLY A 369 -5.28 9.85 7.83
N PRO A 370 -5.32 11.21 7.91
CA PRO A 370 -6.01 12.04 6.94
C PRO A 370 -5.37 11.98 5.55
N VAL A 371 -6.20 11.92 4.53
CA VAL A 371 -5.81 11.95 3.13
C VAL A 371 -6.36 13.21 2.46
N LYS A 372 -5.48 13.90 1.78
CA LYS A 372 -5.76 15.00 0.86
C LYS A 372 -4.86 14.85 -0.34
N TYR A 373 -5.40 15.05 -1.53
CA TYR A 373 -4.60 15.02 -2.74
C TYR A 373 -3.86 16.33 -2.96
N MET A 374 -2.60 16.23 -3.35
CA MET A 374 -1.72 17.36 -3.60
C MET A 374 -2.04 18.03 -4.93
N LYS A 375 -1.72 19.32 -4.98
CA LYS A 375 -1.58 20.10 -6.21
C LYS A 375 -0.12 20.51 -6.36
N ASP A 376 0.33 20.74 -7.60
CA ASP A 376 1.63 21.32 -7.86
C ASP A 376 1.65 22.83 -7.48
N PRO A 377 2.80 23.52 -7.53
CA PRO A 377 2.88 24.95 -7.23
C PRO A 377 2.01 25.85 -8.12
N GLU A 378 1.61 25.35 -9.30
CA GLU A 378 0.73 26.05 -10.25
C GLU A 378 -0.75 25.75 -10.00
N GLY A 379 -1.06 24.90 -9.00
CA GLY A 379 -2.41 24.53 -8.61
C GLY A 379 -3.00 23.37 -9.42
N LYS A 380 -2.22 22.69 -10.26
CA LYS A 380 -2.66 21.53 -11.04
C LYS A 380 -2.73 20.28 -10.16
N PRO A 381 -3.75 19.43 -10.31
CA PRO A 381 -3.85 18.18 -9.56
C PRO A 381 -2.67 17.24 -9.82
N LEU A 382 -2.16 16.66 -8.75
CA LEU A 382 -1.14 15.60 -8.80
C LEU A 382 -1.70 14.21 -8.49
N HIS A 383 -2.84 14.14 -7.81
CA HIS A 383 -3.45 12.92 -7.28
C HIS A 383 -2.48 12.11 -6.40
N ASP A 384 -1.53 12.79 -5.79
CA ASP A 384 -0.58 12.24 -4.82
C ASP A 384 -0.95 12.64 -3.39
N LEU A 385 -0.44 11.90 -2.42
CA LEU A 385 -0.79 12.11 -1.01
C LEU A 385 -0.04 13.30 -0.41
N THR A 386 -0.77 14.13 0.32
CA THR A 386 -0.16 15.13 1.21
C THR A 386 0.52 14.40 2.38
N TRP A 387 1.79 14.76 2.65
CA TRP A 387 2.60 14.20 3.70
C TRP A 387 2.91 15.25 4.77
N GLY A 388 3.01 14.83 6.03
CA GLY A 388 3.51 15.68 7.10
C GLY A 388 2.53 15.86 8.26
N PRO A 389 2.82 16.80 9.19
CA PRO A 389 1.95 17.11 10.32
C PRO A 389 0.53 17.46 9.87
N GLY A 390 -0.46 16.85 10.55
CA GLY A 390 -1.86 16.97 10.16
C GLY A 390 -2.33 15.97 9.09
N TYR A 391 -1.38 15.25 8.50
CA TYR A 391 -1.60 14.16 7.55
C TYR A 391 -0.85 12.90 8.02
N SER A 392 -0.83 11.84 7.22
CA SER A 392 -0.07 10.66 7.56
C SER A 392 1.45 10.88 7.38
N THR A 393 2.26 10.32 8.27
CA THR A 393 3.73 10.34 8.22
C THR A 393 4.33 8.94 8.25
N GLY A 394 3.52 7.91 8.50
CA GLY A 394 3.99 6.56 8.83
C GLY A 394 4.61 6.47 10.23
N ILE A 395 5.02 5.28 10.60
CA ILE A 395 5.68 4.94 11.86
C ILE A 395 6.98 4.19 11.56
N ALA A 396 7.82 3.98 12.59
CA ALA A 396 8.85 2.96 12.50
C ALA A 396 8.58 1.85 13.51
N THR A 397 8.84 0.63 13.06
CA THR A 397 8.72 -0.58 13.86
C THR A 397 10.07 -1.28 13.99
N GLN A 398 10.28 -1.98 15.10
CA GLN A 398 11.47 -2.77 15.33
C GLN A 398 11.08 -4.18 15.76
N TRP A 399 11.77 -5.17 15.24
CA TRP A 399 11.68 -6.53 15.75
C TRP A 399 12.36 -6.62 17.10
N GLN A 400 11.62 -6.98 18.15
CA GLN A 400 12.12 -7.15 19.51
C GLN A 400 11.57 -8.45 20.08
N ASP A 401 12.47 -9.41 20.28
CA ASP A 401 12.18 -10.69 20.96
C ASP A 401 10.98 -11.44 20.33
N GLY A 402 10.98 -11.53 19.01
CA GLY A 402 9.93 -12.22 18.24
C GLY A 402 8.67 -11.41 17.94
N LYS A 403 8.63 -10.14 18.35
CA LYS A 403 7.49 -9.25 18.14
C LYS A 403 7.89 -8.02 17.34
N LEU A 404 7.05 -7.62 16.42
CA LEU A 404 7.16 -6.33 15.76
C LEU A 404 6.47 -5.26 16.62
N VAL A 405 7.23 -4.27 17.08
CA VAL A 405 6.75 -3.21 17.99
C VAL A 405 7.03 -1.83 17.42
N GLY A 406 6.17 -0.86 17.70
CA GLY A 406 6.38 0.53 17.29
C GLY A 406 7.44 1.19 18.16
N VAL A 407 8.42 1.87 17.52
CA VAL A 407 9.52 2.54 18.22
C VAL A 407 9.63 4.03 17.88
N TRP A 408 8.95 4.51 16.84
CA TRP A 408 8.93 5.90 16.41
C TRP A 408 7.57 6.20 15.72
N PRO A 409 7.06 7.44 15.81
CA PRO A 409 7.55 8.56 16.60
C PRO A 409 6.99 8.55 18.02
N TYR A 410 7.85 8.92 18.97
CA TYR A 410 7.43 9.25 20.33
C TYR A 410 7.70 10.75 20.54
N LYS A 411 6.67 11.58 20.54
CA LYS A 411 6.80 13.04 20.63
C LYS A 411 7.71 13.64 19.56
N TRP A 412 7.27 13.63 18.32
CA TRP A 412 8.04 14.17 17.21
C TRP A 412 7.37 15.41 16.61
N LYS A 413 8.18 16.40 16.25
CA LYS A 413 7.76 17.59 15.51
C LYS A 413 8.58 17.71 14.22
N LEU A 414 7.93 18.10 13.14
CA LEU A 414 8.63 18.34 11.86
C LEU A 414 9.50 19.61 11.93
N THR A 415 8.94 20.66 12.56
CA THR A 415 9.61 21.93 12.87
C THR A 415 9.27 22.30 14.31
N PRO A 416 10.00 23.22 14.95
CA PRO A 416 9.70 23.67 16.32
C PRO A 416 8.23 24.12 16.51
N ASP A 417 7.67 24.76 15.48
CA ASP A 417 6.29 25.30 15.51
C ASP A 417 5.23 24.31 15.00
N ALA A 418 5.65 23.15 14.47
CA ALA A 418 4.71 22.15 14.01
C ALA A 418 3.97 21.48 15.17
N PRO A 419 2.74 20.97 14.94
CA PRO A 419 2.07 20.12 15.90
C PRO A 419 2.92 18.91 16.28
N GLU A 420 2.91 18.56 17.56
CA GLU A 420 3.58 17.36 18.05
C GLU A 420 2.79 16.11 17.60
N LEU A 421 3.49 15.18 16.97
CA LEU A 421 2.93 13.87 16.65
C LEU A 421 3.18 12.93 17.83
N THR A 422 2.10 12.49 18.44
CA THR A 422 2.12 11.52 19.55
C THR A 422 1.39 10.26 19.14
N TYR A 423 1.92 9.13 19.56
CA TYR A 423 1.36 7.82 19.29
C TYR A 423 1.28 7.04 20.60
N ARG A 424 0.25 6.23 20.75
CA ARG A 424 0.11 5.28 21.85
C ARG A 424 0.75 3.96 21.46
N GLY A 425 1.33 3.24 22.43
CA GLY A 425 1.92 1.92 22.19
C GLY A 425 3.35 1.95 21.65
N ILE A 426 4.00 3.11 21.58
CA ILE A 426 5.43 3.22 21.22
C ILE A 426 6.28 2.78 22.42
N VAL A 427 7.26 1.91 22.13
CA VAL A 427 8.24 1.40 23.11
C VAL A 427 9.65 1.90 22.78
N PRO A 428 10.61 1.82 23.73
CA PRO A 428 11.98 2.22 23.46
C PRO A 428 12.64 1.39 22.36
N TYR A 429 13.41 2.06 21.49
CA TYR A 429 14.30 1.42 20.53
C TYR A 429 15.42 0.66 21.28
N LYS A 430 15.76 -0.54 20.82
CA LYS A 430 16.84 -1.36 21.39
C LYS A 430 18.03 -1.43 20.44
N ILE A 431 19.22 -1.10 20.94
CA ILE A 431 20.46 -1.34 20.21
C ILE A 431 20.83 -2.84 20.36
N PRO A 432 21.26 -3.54 19.29
CA PRO A 432 21.66 -4.93 19.39
C PRO A 432 22.78 -5.14 20.43
N PRO A 433 22.74 -6.21 21.26
CA PRO A 433 23.74 -6.44 22.31
C PRO A 433 25.18 -6.53 21.77
N TRP A 434 25.39 -7.10 20.58
CA TRP A 434 26.73 -7.20 19.98
C TRP A 434 27.25 -5.84 19.48
N VAL A 435 26.39 -4.89 19.16
CA VAL A 435 26.76 -3.50 18.84
C VAL A 435 27.14 -2.78 20.12
N LEU A 436 26.32 -2.92 21.18
CA LEU A 436 26.65 -2.40 22.53
C LEU A 436 28.00 -2.93 23.02
N ALA A 437 28.25 -4.26 22.95
CA ALA A 437 29.46 -4.88 23.39
C ALA A 437 30.73 -4.34 22.69
N LYS A 438 30.61 -4.03 21.38
CA LYS A 438 31.74 -3.51 20.59
C LYS A 438 32.03 -2.03 20.84
N TYR A 439 30.99 -1.20 21.07
CA TYR A 439 31.12 0.26 21.08
C TYR A 439 30.67 0.91 22.40
N LYS A 440 30.49 0.14 23.46
CA LYS A 440 30.05 0.64 24.78
C LYS A 440 30.92 1.81 25.24
N LYS A 441 30.28 2.85 25.80
CA LYS A 441 30.99 3.93 26.53
C LYS A 441 31.60 3.42 27.83
#